data_7815d0b55e0e0e7fb9055116c341cff9
#
_entry.id   7815d0b55e0e0e7fb9055116c341cff9
#
_cell.length_a   1.000
_cell.length_b   1.000
_cell.length_c   1.000
_cell.angle_alpha   90.00
_cell.angle_beta   90.00
_cell.angle_gamma   90.00
#
_symmetry.space_group_name_H-M   'P 1'
#
loop_
_entity.id
_entity.type
_entity.pdbx_description
1 polymer ?
#
loop_
_entity_poly.entity_id
_entity_poly.type
_entity_poly.pdbx_seq_one_letter_code
_entity_poly.pdbx_strand_id
1 'polypeptide(L)'
;MTEETTQSPKIGPDDPRYRAVVDKRFNKRYSGSPDYVRLVVSTDQVVSAVQDAVNEGRRLVVTSGGHCLEGFVADPEVRVIIDVSPITRVYYDAGMRAIAVEAGATVGEAFRALFENWGVVVPLGEYPGIGMGGHVSGGAFGFLCRQLGLAVDYLQAVEVVTVDSAGHAMATIATRDTTDPHRDLWWAHTGGGGGNFGVVTRYWFRSPDAEGSDPRSLLPPAPNSITTFRAEWDWSDIDQQSFLRLLRNHGRWAEKNSAPDSPNISLWNLLMVSRVKAGNIVIRGLTTAAEGADRQIDAYLASLSEGAAPPKNRQVSKLSWLDFALNPFPDLFGGPTGGVSTKVKDALLKRPLSDRQIAVVYDYMTRTDHDVMGGAFGFASYGGRINAVAPGATASAQRSSIFDMACNAGWLDPAEEKKSLDWVRAFYRELFADSGGVPVPGDAYDGAFINHPDIDLADPSLNKSGVSWSTFYYRENYPRLRKIKGKYDPKNVFRHPLSIQGM
;
A
#
# COMPACT_ATOMS: atom_id res chain seq x y z
N MET A 1 -15.84 -36.01 1.44
CA MET A 1 -16.16 -34.65 1.85
C MET A 1 -17.58 -34.38 1.41
N THR A 2 -18.48 -34.10 2.33
CA THR A 2 -19.90 -33.90 2.03
C THR A 2 -20.11 -32.55 1.36
N GLU A 3 -21.11 -32.40 0.49
CA GLU A 3 -21.46 -31.16 -0.25
C GLU A 3 -21.58 -29.92 0.66
N GLU A 4 -21.84 -30.10 1.94
CA GLU A 4 -21.93 -29.02 2.95
C GLU A 4 -20.63 -28.24 3.19
N THR A 5 -19.45 -28.79 2.83
CA THR A 5 -18.14 -28.13 3.04
C THR A 5 -17.73 -27.15 1.93
N THR A 6 -18.41 -27.17 0.79
CA THR A 6 -18.08 -26.31 -0.37
C THR A 6 -18.84 -24.99 -0.42
N GLN A 7 -19.95 -24.87 0.31
CA GLN A 7 -20.74 -23.63 0.33
C GLN A 7 -20.52 -22.84 1.63
N SER A 8 -20.19 -21.54 1.49
CA SER A 8 -20.21 -20.58 2.61
C SER A 8 -21.59 -19.94 2.75
N PRO A 9 -22.03 -19.54 3.98
CA PRO A 9 -23.32 -18.89 4.15
C PRO A 9 -23.40 -17.55 3.39
N LYS A 10 -24.59 -17.22 2.87
CA LYS A 10 -24.94 -15.89 2.37
C LYS A 10 -25.44 -15.03 3.55
N ILE A 11 -24.69 -13.97 3.89
CA ILE A 11 -25.05 -13.03 4.94
C ILE A 11 -25.75 -11.85 4.28
N GLY A 12 -27.06 -11.83 4.27
CA GLY A 12 -27.91 -10.78 3.71
C GLY A 12 -28.35 -9.74 4.74
N PRO A 13 -29.13 -8.72 4.29
CA PRO A 13 -29.56 -7.60 5.15
C PRO A 13 -30.33 -7.99 6.42
N ASP A 14 -31.03 -9.13 6.42
CA ASP A 14 -31.80 -9.64 7.56
C ASP A 14 -30.91 -10.42 8.55
N ASP A 15 -29.66 -10.73 8.23
CA ASP A 15 -28.72 -11.39 9.13
C ASP A 15 -28.13 -10.37 10.11
N PRO A 16 -28.14 -10.62 11.44
CA PRO A 16 -27.62 -9.68 12.44
C PRO A 16 -26.12 -9.36 12.27
N ARG A 17 -25.35 -10.22 11.59
CA ARG A 17 -23.93 -10.00 11.27
C ARG A 17 -23.72 -9.04 10.10
N TYR A 18 -24.75 -8.78 9.27
CA TYR A 18 -24.60 -8.10 7.98
C TYR A 18 -23.85 -6.77 8.09
N ARG A 19 -24.29 -5.89 8.99
CA ARG A 19 -23.63 -4.59 9.16
C ARG A 19 -22.18 -4.71 9.61
N ALA A 20 -21.89 -5.62 10.54
CA ALA A 20 -20.53 -5.85 11.03
C ALA A 20 -19.57 -6.28 9.93
N VAL A 21 -20.02 -7.12 8.98
CA VAL A 21 -19.16 -7.59 7.87
C VAL A 21 -19.08 -6.59 6.71
N VAL A 22 -20.18 -5.86 6.42
CA VAL A 22 -20.20 -4.84 5.36
C VAL A 22 -19.39 -3.61 5.75
N ASP A 23 -19.47 -3.17 7.01
CA ASP A 23 -18.82 -1.95 7.50
C ASP A 23 -17.42 -2.20 8.06
N LYS A 24 -16.88 -3.43 7.92
CA LYS A 24 -15.50 -3.78 8.23
C LYS A 24 -14.53 -3.09 7.25
N ARG A 25 -14.28 -1.79 7.46
CA ARG A 25 -13.41 -0.97 6.59
C ARG A 25 -12.61 0.02 7.40
N PHE A 26 -11.38 0.24 6.97
CA PHE A 26 -10.53 1.30 7.51
C PHE A 26 -11.09 2.68 7.17
N ASN A 27 -11.36 2.96 5.88
CA ASN A 27 -11.90 4.23 5.44
C ASN A 27 -13.42 4.27 5.62
N LYS A 28 -13.90 5.03 6.61
CA LYS A 28 -15.33 5.16 6.97
C LYS A 28 -16.12 6.09 6.05
N ARG A 29 -15.45 6.73 5.09
CA ARG A 29 -16.10 7.56 4.07
C ARG A 29 -17.13 6.79 3.24
N TYR A 30 -16.93 5.51 3.04
CA TYR A 30 -17.73 4.70 2.13
C TYR A 30 -18.59 3.69 2.89
N SER A 31 -19.85 3.59 2.51
CA SER A 31 -20.78 2.57 3.00
C SER A 31 -21.41 1.83 1.83
N GLY A 32 -21.46 0.51 1.89
CA GLY A 32 -22.03 -0.34 0.85
C GLY A 32 -23.35 -0.99 1.29
N SER A 33 -24.12 -1.47 0.30
CA SER A 33 -25.35 -2.21 0.54
C SER A 33 -25.46 -3.40 -0.42
N PRO A 34 -24.52 -4.39 -0.36
CA PRO A 34 -24.60 -5.57 -1.18
C PRO A 34 -25.83 -6.41 -0.84
N ASP A 35 -26.27 -7.25 -1.79
CA ASP A 35 -27.37 -8.18 -1.53
C ASP A 35 -26.95 -9.22 -0.49
N TYR A 36 -25.68 -9.63 -0.50
CA TYR A 36 -25.10 -10.50 0.52
C TYR A 36 -23.56 -10.46 0.55
N VAL A 37 -23.00 -10.92 1.66
CA VAL A 37 -21.58 -11.19 1.85
C VAL A 37 -21.37 -12.70 1.98
N ARG A 38 -20.32 -13.23 1.35
CA ARG A 38 -19.85 -14.62 1.51
C ARG A 38 -18.58 -14.62 2.34
N LEU A 39 -18.64 -15.10 3.58
CA LEU A 39 -17.45 -15.36 4.39
C LEU A 39 -16.89 -16.72 3.99
N VAL A 40 -15.73 -16.74 3.34
CA VAL A 40 -15.14 -17.96 2.78
C VAL A 40 -13.94 -18.41 3.60
N VAL A 41 -13.77 -19.72 3.79
CA VAL A 41 -12.70 -20.32 4.61
C VAL A 41 -11.77 -21.24 3.81
N SER A 42 -12.00 -21.38 2.49
CA SER A 42 -11.17 -22.20 1.61
C SER A 42 -11.25 -21.74 0.16
N THR A 43 -10.28 -22.13 -0.66
CA THR A 43 -10.27 -21.88 -2.11
C THR A 43 -11.52 -22.45 -2.79
N ASP A 44 -11.99 -23.64 -2.42
CA ASP A 44 -13.19 -24.26 -3.00
C ASP A 44 -14.45 -23.41 -2.71
N GLN A 45 -14.55 -22.83 -1.51
CA GLN A 45 -15.64 -21.92 -1.19
C GLN A 45 -15.55 -20.61 -1.97
N VAL A 46 -14.35 -20.13 -2.29
CA VAL A 46 -14.16 -18.95 -3.18
C VAL A 46 -14.63 -19.31 -4.59
N VAL A 47 -14.24 -20.47 -5.13
CA VAL A 47 -14.71 -20.95 -6.45
C VAL A 47 -16.23 -21.00 -6.50
N SER A 48 -16.87 -21.64 -5.50
CA SER A 48 -18.34 -21.70 -5.40
C SER A 48 -18.98 -20.31 -5.32
N ALA A 49 -18.43 -19.41 -4.49
CA ALA A 49 -18.98 -18.05 -4.32
C ALA A 49 -18.87 -17.20 -5.59
N VAL A 50 -17.75 -17.32 -6.31
CA VAL A 50 -17.54 -16.64 -7.62
C VAL A 50 -18.51 -17.22 -8.65
N GLN A 51 -18.64 -18.55 -8.74
CA GLN A 51 -19.54 -19.23 -9.68
C GLN A 51 -21.00 -18.83 -9.44
N ASP A 52 -21.45 -18.79 -8.18
CA ASP A 52 -22.80 -18.37 -7.82
C ASP A 52 -23.07 -16.94 -8.31
N ALA A 53 -22.15 -16.01 -8.03
CA ALA A 53 -22.29 -14.61 -8.44
C ALA A 53 -22.32 -14.46 -9.97
N VAL A 54 -21.51 -15.23 -10.70
CA VAL A 54 -21.51 -15.27 -12.18
C VAL A 54 -22.84 -15.81 -12.72
N ASN A 55 -23.33 -16.92 -12.17
CA ASN A 55 -24.59 -17.53 -12.58
C ASN A 55 -25.79 -16.61 -12.28
N GLU A 56 -25.74 -15.87 -11.18
CA GLU A 56 -26.78 -14.89 -10.79
C GLU A 56 -26.66 -13.55 -11.55
N GLY A 57 -25.60 -13.37 -12.38
CA GLY A 57 -25.35 -12.11 -13.09
C GLY A 57 -25.06 -10.93 -12.14
N ARG A 58 -24.55 -11.20 -10.93
CA ARG A 58 -24.32 -10.20 -9.89
C ARG A 58 -22.90 -9.66 -9.94
N ARG A 59 -22.77 -8.33 -9.85
CA ARG A 59 -21.44 -7.70 -9.70
C ARG A 59 -20.85 -8.06 -8.34
N LEU A 60 -19.70 -8.73 -8.38
CA LEU A 60 -18.95 -9.10 -7.19
C LEU A 60 -17.71 -8.23 -6.97
N VAL A 61 -17.26 -8.17 -5.73
CA VAL A 61 -15.95 -7.66 -5.31
C VAL A 61 -15.38 -8.54 -4.23
N VAL A 62 -14.06 -8.42 -3.98
CA VAL A 62 -13.36 -9.13 -2.92
C VAL A 62 -12.90 -8.16 -1.83
N THR A 63 -12.95 -8.59 -0.58
CA THR A 63 -12.32 -7.92 0.56
C THR A 63 -11.47 -8.89 1.36
N SER A 64 -10.40 -8.39 1.96
CA SER A 64 -9.53 -9.07 2.92
C SER A 64 -9.49 -8.26 4.22
N GLY A 65 -8.45 -7.48 4.49
CA GLY A 65 -8.35 -6.60 5.67
C GLY A 65 -9.21 -5.34 5.65
N GLY A 66 -9.87 -5.01 4.53
CA GLY A 66 -10.75 -3.84 4.42
C GLY A 66 -10.02 -2.49 4.34
N HIS A 67 -8.76 -2.45 3.92
CA HIS A 67 -7.91 -1.25 3.87
C HIS A 67 -7.95 -0.47 2.54
N CYS A 68 -8.87 -0.75 1.62
CA CYS A 68 -9.02 0.04 0.40
C CYS A 68 -9.34 1.50 0.74
N LEU A 69 -8.54 2.44 0.24
CA LEU A 69 -8.70 3.87 0.50
C LEU A 69 -9.82 4.51 -0.33
N GLU A 70 -10.27 3.84 -1.39
CA GLU A 70 -11.39 4.27 -2.24
C GLU A 70 -12.61 3.36 -2.09
N GLY A 71 -13.74 3.79 -2.66
CA GLY A 71 -15.04 3.11 -2.54
C GLY A 71 -15.21 1.83 -3.36
N PHE A 72 -14.14 1.15 -3.80
CA PHE A 72 -14.24 0.02 -4.72
C PHE A 72 -15.14 -1.12 -4.22
N VAL A 73 -15.05 -1.42 -2.91
CA VAL A 73 -15.85 -2.47 -2.26
C VAL A 73 -17.25 -1.95 -1.86
N ALA A 74 -17.42 -0.63 -1.79
CA ALA A 74 -18.66 0.03 -1.41
C ALA A 74 -19.41 0.68 -2.59
N ASP A 75 -18.96 0.43 -3.82
CA ASP A 75 -19.60 0.93 -5.01
C ASP A 75 -21.09 0.49 -5.06
N PRO A 76 -22.03 1.39 -5.32
CA PRO A 76 -23.48 1.09 -5.32
C PRO A 76 -23.91 -0.05 -6.25
N GLU A 77 -23.13 -0.34 -7.29
CA GLU A 77 -23.39 -1.46 -8.19
C GLU A 77 -22.97 -2.83 -7.64
N VAL A 78 -22.18 -2.85 -6.57
CA VAL A 78 -21.73 -4.11 -5.94
C VAL A 78 -22.92 -4.82 -5.30
N ARG A 79 -23.14 -6.08 -5.71
CA ARG A 79 -24.22 -6.94 -5.20
C ARG A 79 -23.69 -8.04 -4.30
N VAL A 80 -22.45 -8.46 -4.51
CA VAL A 80 -21.84 -9.54 -3.72
C VAL A 80 -20.46 -9.10 -3.24
N ILE A 81 -20.20 -9.28 -1.96
CA ILE A 81 -18.85 -9.18 -1.39
C ILE A 81 -18.37 -10.60 -1.04
N ILE A 82 -17.21 -10.99 -1.56
CA ILE A 82 -16.49 -12.20 -1.13
C ILE A 82 -15.44 -11.77 -0.13
N ASP A 83 -15.64 -12.10 1.14
CA ASP A 83 -14.71 -11.78 2.23
C ASP A 83 -13.80 -12.98 2.50
N VAL A 84 -12.53 -12.84 2.09
CA VAL A 84 -11.49 -13.86 2.28
C VAL A 84 -10.76 -13.72 3.62
N SER A 85 -11.13 -12.75 4.46
CA SER A 85 -10.44 -12.52 5.74
C SER A 85 -10.38 -13.74 6.69
N PRO A 86 -11.25 -14.77 6.57
CA PRO A 86 -11.07 -15.98 7.38
C PRO A 86 -10.01 -16.96 6.87
N ILE A 87 -9.44 -16.76 5.67
CA ILE A 87 -8.40 -17.63 5.10
C ILE A 87 -7.04 -17.07 5.53
N THR A 88 -6.49 -17.49 6.68
CA THR A 88 -5.39 -16.77 7.37
C THR A 88 -4.13 -17.59 7.62
N ARG A 89 -4.03 -18.82 7.13
CA ARG A 89 -2.90 -19.70 7.46
C ARG A 89 -1.59 -19.17 6.86
N VAL A 90 -0.50 -19.32 7.65
CA VAL A 90 0.89 -19.11 7.22
C VAL A 90 1.66 -20.39 7.52
N TYR A 91 2.26 -21.01 6.51
CA TYR A 91 2.92 -22.30 6.65
C TYR A 91 3.98 -22.54 5.58
N TYR A 92 4.92 -23.45 5.87
CA TYR A 92 5.86 -23.92 4.85
C TYR A 92 5.19 -24.96 3.94
N ASP A 93 5.22 -24.72 2.64
CA ASP A 93 4.73 -25.64 1.61
C ASP A 93 5.93 -26.37 1.00
N ALA A 94 6.07 -27.66 1.34
CA ALA A 94 7.17 -28.49 0.86
C ALA A 94 7.10 -28.76 -0.66
N GLY A 95 5.89 -28.81 -1.23
CA GLY A 95 5.70 -29.00 -2.67
C GLY A 95 6.18 -27.80 -3.48
N MET A 96 5.87 -26.60 -3.01
CA MET A 96 6.31 -25.34 -3.60
C MET A 96 7.71 -24.92 -3.14
N ARG A 97 8.25 -25.55 -2.10
CA ARG A 97 9.51 -25.15 -1.42
C ARG A 97 9.53 -23.66 -1.12
N ALA A 98 8.42 -23.15 -0.57
CA ALA A 98 8.19 -21.74 -0.30
C ALA A 98 7.32 -21.57 0.94
N ILE A 99 7.28 -20.37 1.50
CA ILE A 99 6.39 -20.05 2.62
C ILE A 99 5.07 -19.54 2.03
N ALA A 100 3.99 -20.25 2.33
CA ALA A 100 2.64 -19.90 1.93
C ALA A 100 2.03 -18.94 2.95
N VAL A 101 1.38 -17.88 2.45
CA VAL A 101 0.58 -16.93 3.23
C VAL A 101 -0.78 -16.79 2.56
N GLU A 102 -1.83 -17.13 3.26
CA GLU A 102 -3.19 -17.03 2.74
C GLU A 102 -3.67 -15.58 2.70
N ALA A 103 -4.54 -15.27 1.73
CA ALA A 103 -4.88 -13.89 1.36
C ALA A 103 -5.67 -13.12 2.43
N GLY A 104 -6.33 -13.79 3.35
CA GLY A 104 -7.05 -13.20 4.48
C GLY A 104 -6.15 -12.83 5.65
N ALA A 105 -4.94 -13.41 5.76
CA ALA A 105 -3.99 -13.04 6.80
C ALA A 105 -3.72 -11.53 6.76
N THR A 106 -3.52 -10.95 7.93
CA THR A 106 -3.05 -9.57 8.06
C THR A 106 -1.52 -9.50 8.00
N VAL A 107 -0.99 -8.32 7.72
CA VAL A 107 0.45 -8.04 7.76
C VAL A 107 1.05 -8.41 9.13
N GLY A 108 0.35 -8.08 10.22
CA GLY A 108 0.80 -8.43 11.57
C GLY A 108 0.83 -9.94 11.84
N GLU A 109 -0.19 -10.68 11.39
CA GLU A 109 -0.20 -12.15 11.48
C GLU A 109 0.90 -12.77 10.64
N ALA A 110 1.15 -12.25 9.43
CA ALA A 110 2.25 -12.70 8.58
C ALA A 110 3.62 -12.42 9.22
N PHE A 111 3.87 -11.21 9.75
CA PHE A 111 5.12 -10.90 10.46
C PHE A 111 5.35 -11.82 11.65
N ARG A 112 4.31 -12.03 12.49
CA ARG A 112 4.41 -12.92 13.64
C ARG A 112 4.78 -14.35 13.21
N ALA A 113 4.02 -14.91 12.28
CA ALA A 113 4.24 -16.29 11.85
C ALA A 113 5.60 -16.50 11.17
N LEU A 114 6.04 -15.57 10.31
CA LEU A 114 7.34 -15.61 9.64
C LEU A 114 8.50 -15.56 10.65
N PHE A 115 8.37 -14.66 11.64
CA PHE A 115 9.41 -14.47 12.66
C PHE A 115 9.46 -15.63 13.65
N GLU A 116 8.31 -15.99 14.26
CA GLU A 116 8.27 -17.01 15.32
C GLU A 116 8.62 -18.42 14.81
N ASN A 117 8.20 -18.78 13.58
CA ASN A 117 8.44 -20.12 13.06
C ASN A 117 9.82 -20.26 12.41
N TRP A 118 10.34 -19.21 11.75
CA TRP A 118 11.54 -19.36 10.91
C TRP A 118 12.58 -18.25 11.06
N GLY A 119 12.31 -17.18 11.81
CA GLY A 119 13.23 -16.05 11.97
C GLY A 119 13.45 -15.23 10.70
N VAL A 120 12.48 -15.24 9.78
CA VAL A 120 12.57 -14.57 8.47
C VAL A 120 11.54 -13.46 8.32
N VAL A 121 11.69 -12.65 7.25
CA VAL A 121 10.80 -11.53 6.96
C VAL A 121 10.57 -11.35 5.46
N VAL A 122 9.43 -10.76 5.11
CA VAL A 122 9.12 -10.16 3.80
C VAL A 122 8.88 -8.67 4.04
N PRO A 123 9.34 -7.75 3.15
CA PRO A 123 9.16 -6.30 3.35
C PRO A 123 7.70 -5.87 3.10
N LEU A 124 6.81 -6.28 3.99
CA LEU A 124 5.39 -5.93 3.99
C LEU A 124 5.17 -4.51 4.53
N GLY A 125 3.93 -4.03 4.44
CA GLY A 125 3.51 -2.69 4.78
C GLY A 125 3.62 -2.30 6.25
N GLU A 126 3.25 -1.06 6.50
CA GLU A 126 3.53 -0.37 7.77
C GLU A 126 2.43 -0.56 8.82
N TYR A 127 1.23 -0.94 8.41
CA TYR A 127 0.10 -1.11 9.34
C TYR A 127 -0.26 -2.59 9.50
N PRO A 128 -0.20 -3.12 10.74
CA PRO A 128 -0.42 -4.56 11.00
C PRO A 128 -1.79 -5.10 10.58
N GLY A 129 -2.81 -4.25 10.53
CA GLY A 129 -4.19 -4.64 10.16
C GLY A 129 -4.45 -4.77 8.66
N ILE A 130 -3.50 -4.42 7.81
CA ILE A 130 -3.68 -4.54 6.35
C ILE A 130 -3.79 -6.01 5.94
N GLY A 131 -4.78 -6.36 5.13
CA GLY A 131 -4.95 -7.73 4.61
C GLY A 131 -4.00 -8.04 3.44
N MET A 132 -3.38 -9.21 3.46
CA MET A 132 -2.39 -9.64 2.47
C MET A 132 -2.94 -9.67 1.04
N GLY A 133 -4.22 -10.02 0.85
CA GLY A 133 -4.83 -10.18 -0.47
C GLY A 133 -4.74 -8.94 -1.35
N GLY A 134 -5.14 -7.77 -0.84
CA GLY A 134 -5.02 -6.51 -1.57
C GLY A 134 -3.61 -5.94 -1.54
N HIS A 135 -2.92 -6.07 -0.40
CA HIS A 135 -1.60 -5.48 -0.18
C HIS A 135 -0.54 -6.00 -1.15
N VAL A 136 -0.39 -7.31 -1.24
CA VAL A 136 0.61 -7.94 -2.11
C VAL A 136 0.28 -7.71 -3.59
N SER A 137 -0.99 -7.81 -3.98
CA SER A 137 -1.39 -7.59 -5.39
C SER A 137 -0.97 -6.21 -5.94
N GLY A 138 -0.81 -5.20 -5.09
CA GLY A 138 -0.39 -3.85 -5.49
C GLY A 138 1.12 -3.58 -5.37
N GLY A 139 1.93 -4.58 -4.95
CA GLY A 139 3.39 -4.44 -4.84
C GLY A 139 3.91 -4.56 -3.42
N ALA A 140 3.25 -3.96 -2.46
CA ALA A 140 3.57 -3.94 -1.04
C ALA A 140 4.98 -3.42 -0.71
N PHE A 141 5.07 -2.33 0.04
CA PHE A 141 6.32 -1.84 0.63
C PHE A 141 6.08 -1.41 2.10
N GLY A 142 7.15 -1.24 2.85
CA GLY A 142 7.08 -0.80 4.25
C GLY A 142 8.47 -0.55 4.84
N PHE A 143 8.61 -0.73 6.13
CA PHE A 143 9.79 -0.33 6.92
C PHE A 143 11.14 -0.87 6.44
N LEU A 144 11.17 -2.04 5.82
CA LEU A 144 12.39 -2.70 5.33
C LEU A 144 12.59 -2.56 3.82
N CYS A 145 11.73 -1.79 3.13
CA CYS A 145 11.72 -1.72 1.67
C CYS A 145 13.03 -1.21 1.06
N ARG A 146 13.71 -0.29 1.72
CA ARG A 146 15.00 0.23 1.25
C ARG A 146 16.09 -0.84 1.22
N GLN A 147 16.09 -1.74 2.21
CA GLN A 147 17.06 -2.83 2.32
C GLN A 147 16.70 -4.05 1.50
N LEU A 148 15.40 -4.35 1.37
CA LEU A 148 14.93 -5.62 0.85
C LEU A 148 14.17 -5.51 -0.48
N GLY A 149 13.72 -4.32 -0.89
CA GLY A 149 12.87 -4.14 -2.07
C GLY A 149 11.38 -4.22 -1.74
N LEU A 150 10.56 -4.55 -2.72
CA LEU A 150 9.12 -4.75 -2.53
C LEU A 150 8.81 -6.19 -2.11
N ALA A 151 7.69 -6.41 -1.43
CA ALA A 151 7.26 -7.76 -1.06
C ALA A 151 7.10 -8.68 -2.28
N VAL A 152 6.65 -8.15 -3.39
CA VAL A 152 6.47 -8.90 -4.64
C VAL A 152 7.78 -9.35 -5.30
N ASP A 153 8.92 -8.79 -4.92
CA ASP A 153 10.23 -9.25 -5.39
C ASP A 153 10.55 -10.66 -4.86
N TYR A 154 9.86 -11.07 -3.78
CA TYR A 154 9.94 -12.39 -3.16
C TYR A 154 8.78 -13.31 -3.54
N LEU A 155 7.84 -12.85 -4.38
CA LEU A 155 6.67 -13.65 -4.75
C LEU A 155 7.09 -14.79 -5.69
N GLN A 156 6.94 -16.03 -5.22
CA GLN A 156 7.22 -17.26 -5.98
C GLN A 156 6.01 -17.70 -6.79
N ALA A 157 4.82 -17.64 -6.19
CA ALA A 157 3.58 -18.09 -6.81
C ALA A 157 2.37 -17.42 -6.19
N VAL A 158 1.25 -17.47 -6.91
CA VAL A 158 -0.06 -17.00 -6.45
C VAL A 158 -1.13 -17.99 -6.87
N GLU A 159 -2.11 -18.26 -5.98
CA GLU A 159 -3.33 -18.98 -6.29
C GLU A 159 -4.47 -17.99 -6.47
N VAL A 160 -5.14 -18.04 -7.63
CA VAL A 160 -6.17 -17.08 -8.03
C VAL A 160 -7.39 -17.81 -8.55
N VAL A 161 -8.56 -17.47 -8.07
CA VAL A 161 -9.84 -17.93 -8.67
C VAL A 161 -10.20 -16.97 -9.79
N THR A 162 -10.14 -17.45 -11.02
CA THR A 162 -10.43 -16.75 -12.27
C THR A 162 -11.75 -17.21 -12.87
N VAL A 163 -12.25 -16.51 -13.90
CA VAL A 163 -13.47 -16.89 -14.65
C VAL A 163 -13.13 -16.96 -16.14
N ASP A 164 -13.34 -18.12 -16.76
CA ASP A 164 -13.07 -18.34 -18.17
C ASP A 164 -14.10 -17.68 -19.11
N SER A 165 -13.88 -17.81 -20.42
CA SER A 165 -14.80 -17.29 -21.45
C SER A 165 -16.18 -17.95 -21.46
N ALA A 166 -16.30 -19.18 -20.97
CA ALA A 166 -17.58 -19.88 -20.79
C ALA A 166 -18.33 -19.40 -19.53
N GLY A 167 -17.64 -18.80 -18.57
CA GLY A 167 -18.19 -18.31 -17.30
C GLY A 167 -17.95 -19.31 -16.16
N HIS A 168 -17.00 -20.22 -16.30
CA HIS A 168 -16.65 -21.16 -15.24
C HIS A 168 -15.59 -20.55 -14.32
N ALA A 169 -15.85 -20.57 -13.02
CA ALA A 169 -14.88 -20.19 -12.01
C ALA A 169 -13.93 -21.37 -11.72
N MET A 170 -12.64 -21.09 -11.68
CA MET A 170 -11.62 -22.10 -11.40
C MET A 170 -10.43 -21.53 -10.64
N ALA A 171 -9.83 -22.31 -9.75
CA ALA A 171 -8.58 -21.97 -9.08
C ALA A 171 -7.39 -22.26 -10.02
N THR A 172 -6.51 -21.28 -10.19
CA THR A 172 -5.30 -21.36 -11.00
C THR A 172 -4.11 -21.00 -10.14
N ILE A 173 -3.09 -21.85 -10.09
CA ILE A 173 -1.79 -21.53 -9.51
C ILE A 173 -0.90 -21.01 -10.64
N ALA A 174 -0.33 -19.83 -10.44
CA ALA A 174 0.60 -19.18 -11.36
C ALA A 174 1.94 -18.94 -10.65
N THR A 175 3.03 -19.29 -11.29
CA THR A 175 4.37 -19.23 -10.69
C THR A 175 5.31 -18.29 -11.44
N ARG A 176 6.39 -17.92 -10.80
CA ARG A 176 7.50 -17.16 -11.39
C ARG A 176 8.31 -17.96 -12.42
N ASP A 177 8.15 -19.28 -12.48
CA ASP A 177 8.89 -20.13 -13.39
C ASP A 177 8.66 -19.72 -14.86
N THR A 178 9.74 -19.66 -15.62
CA THR A 178 9.69 -19.27 -17.06
C THR A 178 8.95 -20.29 -17.92
N THR A 179 8.81 -21.51 -17.47
CA THR A 179 8.08 -22.60 -18.16
C THR A 179 6.60 -22.68 -17.79
N ASP A 180 6.15 -21.93 -16.79
CA ASP A 180 4.76 -21.94 -16.36
C ASP A 180 3.86 -21.25 -17.40
N PRO A 181 2.83 -21.93 -17.95
CA PRO A 181 1.88 -21.34 -18.89
C PRO A 181 1.05 -20.20 -18.29
N HIS A 182 1.00 -20.10 -16.98
CA HIS A 182 0.30 -19.07 -16.22
C HIS A 182 1.24 -17.97 -15.68
N ARG A 183 2.52 -17.96 -16.05
CA ARG A 183 3.51 -16.98 -15.58
C ARG A 183 3.07 -15.53 -15.75
N ASP A 184 2.30 -15.23 -16.80
CA ASP A 184 1.77 -13.87 -16.98
C ASP A 184 0.74 -13.49 -15.91
N LEU A 185 -0.07 -14.43 -15.43
CA LEU A 185 -0.99 -14.20 -14.31
C LEU A 185 -0.22 -13.95 -13.01
N TRP A 186 0.87 -14.71 -12.74
CA TRP A 186 1.78 -14.42 -11.64
C TRP A 186 2.33 -13.00 -11.76
N TRP A 187 2.87 -12.63 -12.92
CA TRP A 187 3.44 -11.30 -13.13
C TRP A 187 2.41 -10.19 -12.89
N ALA A 188 1.16 -10.35 -13.32
CA ALA A 188 0.10 -9.39 -13.09
C ALA A 188 -0.18 -9.16 -11.60
N HIS A 189 0.03 -10.17 -10.74
CA HIS A 189 -0.14 -10.06 -9.29
C HIS A 189 1.10 -9.51 -8.57
N THR A 190 2.14 -9.09 -9.30
CA THR A 190 3.31 -8.43 -8.74
C THR A 190 3.21 -6.89 -8.76
N GLY A 191 1.98 -6.34 -8.73
CA GLY A 191 1.76 -4.90 -8.73
C GLY A 191 0.61 -4.41 -9.62
N GLY A 192 -0.16 -5.31 -10.24
CA GLY A 192 -1.31 -4.95 -11.07
C GLY A 192 -2.55 -4.49 -10.29
N GLY A 193 -2.50 -4.55 -8.95
CA GLY A 193 -3.60 -4.14 -8.07
C GLY A 193 -4.62 -5.24 -7.83
N GLY A 194 -5.25 -5.22 -6.67
CA GLY A 194 -6.28 -6.18 -6.27
C GLY A 194 -7.58 -6.01 -7.04
N GLY A 195 -8.35 -7.11 -7.18
CA GLY A 195 -9.68 -7.09 -7.80
C GLY A 195 -9.69 -6.90 -9.32
N ASN A 196 -8.59 -7.20 -10.02
CA ASN A 196 -8.46 -7.04 -11.46
C ASN A 196 -8.56 -8.35 -12.26
N PHE A 197 -7.98 -9.44 -11.77
CA PHE A 197 -7.81 -10.67 -12.56
C PHE A 197 -8.55 -11.87 -11.97
N GLY A 198 -8.99 -11.77 -10.73
CA GLY A 198 -9.60 -12.83 -9.96
C GLY A 198 -9.59 -12.55 -8.46
N VAL A 199 -9.95 -13.56 -7.68
CA VAL A 199 -9.88 -13.58 -6.22
C VAL A 199 -8.65 -14.35 -5.79
N VAL A 200 -7.68 -13.68 -5.20
CA VAL A 200 -6.48 -14.34 -4.65
C VAL A 200 -6.86 -15.05 -3.36
N THR A 201 -6.41 -16.29 -3.22
CA THR A 201 -6.60 -17.11 -2.02
C THR A 201 -5.29 -17.36 -1.27
N ARG A 202 -4.13 -17.35 -1.98
CA ARG A 202 -2.83 -17.66 -1.39
C ARG A 202 -1.68 -17.07 -2.18
N TYR A 203 -0.63 -16.67 -1.47
CA TYR A 203 0.68 -16.29 -2.00
C TYR A 203 1.74 -17.26 -1.48
N TRP A 204 2.78 -17.51 -2.28
CA TRP A 204 3.99 -18.21 -1.85
C TRP A 204 5.19 -17.29 -1.99
N PHE A 205 5.96 -17.16 -0.92
CA PHE A 205 7.13 -16.29 -0.88
C PHE A 205 8.42 -17.10 -0.79
N ARG A 206 9.39 -16.70 -1.61
CA ARG A 206 10.73 -17.24 -1.66
C ARG A 206 11.67 -16.23 -2.32
N SER A 207 12.86 -16.01 -1.75
CA SER A 207 13.89 -15.20 -2.41
C SER A 207 14.25 -15.77 -3.77
N PRO A 208 14.47 -14.93 -4.79
CA PRO A 208 14.86 -15.39 -6.13
C PRO A 208 16.08 -16.31 -6.13
N ASP A 209 17.07 -15.97 -5.30
CA ASP A 209 18.36 -16.66 -5.24
C ASP A 209 18.45 -17.70 -4.11
N ALA A 210 17.33 -18.00 -3.42
CA ALA A 210 17.34 -18.98 -2.35
C ALA A 210 17.58 -20.39 -2.89
N GLU A 211 18.49 -21.11 -2.25
CA GLU A 211 18.76 -22.51 -2.56
C GLU A 211 18.18 -23.46 -1.49
N GLY A 212 18.00 -24.73 -1.84
CA GLY A 212 17.51 -25.74 -0.92
C GLY A 212 16.03 -25.63 -0.56
N SER A 213 15.67 -26.17 0.61
CA SER A 213 14.27 -26.27 1.07
C SER A 213 14.10 -25.98 2.58
N ASP A 214 15.14 -25.55 3.27
CA ASP A 214 15.00 -25.13 4.68
C ASP A 214 14.28 -23.78 4.75
N PRO A 215 13.06 -23.69 5.32
CA PRO A 215 12.28 -22.46 5.35
C PRO A 215 13.01 -21.29 6.02
N ARG A 216 13.98 -21.55 6.90
CA ARG A 216 14.77 -20.51 7.55
C ARG A 216 15.77 -19.79 6.63
N SER A 217 16.03 -20.35 5.44
CA SER A 217 16.93 -19.79 4.43
C SER A 217 16.22 -19.34 3.15
N LEU A 218 14.89 -19.50 3.07
CA LEU A 218 14.14 -19.17 1.86
C LEU A 218 13.82 -17.68 1.71
N LEU A 219 13.84 -16.93 2.81
CA LEU A 219 13.57 -15.49 2.86
C LEU A 219 14.67 -14.78 3.63
N PRO A 220 14.78 -13.44 3.52
CA PRO A 220 15.74 -12.69 4.31
C PRO A 220 15.55 -12.91 5.81
N PRO A 221 16.65 -13.00 6.59
CA PRO A 221 16.55 -13.05 8.04
C PRO A 221 15.90 -11.76 8.56
N ALA A 222 14.99 -11.91 9.50
CA ALA A 222 14.41 -10.76 10.20
C ALA A 222 15.48 -10.08 11.08
N PRO A 223 15.44 -8.74 11.24
CA PRO A 223 16.31 -8.08 12.22
C PRO A 223 16.01 -8.58 13.63
N ASN A 224 17.05 -8.88 14.42
CA ASN A 224 16.86 -9.23 15.83
C ASN A 224 16.32 -8.05 16.65
N SER A 225 16.81 -6.85 16.32
CA SER A 225 16.39 -5.60 16.96
C SER A 225 16.49 -4.46 15.96
N ILE A 226 15.73 -3.41 16.21
CA ILE A 226 15.79 -2.14 15.51
C ILE A 226 15.98 -1.00 16.49
N THR A 227 16.52 0.12 16.01
CA THR A 227 16.55 1.36 16.76
C THR A 227 15.58 2.33 16.11
N THR A 228 14.50 2.70 16.81
CA THR A 228 13.52 3.69 16.38
C THR A 228 13.95 5.07 16.83
N PHE A 229 13.52 6.10 16.11
CA PHE A 229 13.69 7.49 16.52
C PHE A 229 12.44 8.31 16.20
N ARG A 230 12.27 9.38 16.99
CA ARG A 230 11.28 10.44 16.78
C ARG A 230 11.90 11.77 17.15
N ALA A 231 11.62 12.79 16.35
CA ALA A 231 11.96 14.18 16.68
C ALA A 231 10.89 15.10 16.06
N GLU A 232 10.74 16.31 16.57
CA GLU A 232 9.69 17.22 16.11
C GLU A 232 10.16 18.68 16.08
N TRP A 233 9.47 19.46 15.28
CA TRP A 233 9.60 20.92 15.22
C TRP A 233 8.25 21.55 15.51
N ASP A 234 8.22 22.47 16.46
CA ASP A 234 7.03 23.27 16.72
C ASP A 234 6.88 24.34 15.65
N TRP A 235 5.67 24.59 15.19
CA TRP A 235 5.41 25.65 14.21
C TRP A 235 5.84 27.04 14.67
N SER A 236 5.89 27.30 15.98
CA SER A 236 6.40 28.56 16.55
C SER A 236 7.88 28.82 16.29
N ASP A 237 8.65 27.73 16.02
CA ASP A 237 10.10 27.82 15.80
C ASP A 237 10.47 27.74 14.30
N ILE A 238 9.48 27.51 13.44
CA ILE A 238 9.67 27.28 12.01
C ILE A 238 8.99 28.40 11.21
N ASP A 239 9.77 29.40 10.77
CA ASP A 239 9.33 30.32 9.74
C ASP A 239 9.40 29.69 8.33
N GLN A 240 8.91 30.42 7.35
CA GLN A 240 8.89 29.93 5.95
C GLN A 240 10.28 29.57 5.43
N GLN A 241 11.32 30.30 5.80
CA GLN A 241 12.68 30.05 5.35
C GLN A 241 13.29 28.80 6.01
N SER A 242 13.04 28.62 7.29
CA SER A 242 13.42 27.41 8.03
C SER A 242 12.69 26.17 7.49
N PHE A 243 11.39 26.29 7.20
CA PHE A 243 10.60 25.23 6.59
C PHE A 243 11.14 24.84 5.21
N LEU A 244 11.41 25.80 4.36
CA LEU A 244 11.98 25.59 3.03
C LEU A 244 13.33 24.85 3.11
N ARG A 245 14.20 25.25 4.05
CA ARG A 245 15.49 24.57 4.27
C ARG A 245 15.29 23.14 4.77
N LEU A 246 14.41 22.92 5.75
CA LEU A 246 14.12 21.61 6.32
C LEU A 246 13.67 20.61 5.23
N LEU A 247 12.68 20.96 4.43
CA LEU A 247 12.17 20.06 3.38
C LEU A 247 13.17 19.86 2.23
N ARG A 248 13.90 20.92 1.86
CA ARG A 248 14.99 20.82 0.88
C ARG A 248 16.09 19.89 1.36
N ASN A 249 16.49 19.99 2.63
CA ASN A 249 17.52 19.12 3.22
C ASN A 249 17.05 17.67 3.28
N HIS A 250 15.80 17.43 3.67
CA HIS A 250 15.20 16.10 3.66
C HIS A 250 15.21 15.47 2.25
N GLY A 251 14.79 16.24 1.25
CA GLY A 251 14.82 15.80 -0.14
C GLY A 251 16.24 15.47 -0.64
N ARG A 252 17.21 16.36 -0.37
CA ARG A 252 18.62 16.14 -0.73
C ARG A 252 19.22 14.91 -0.06
N TRP A 253 18.88 14.70 1.22
CA TRP A 253 19.33 13.51 1.93
C TRP A 253 18.81 12.24 1.26
N ALA A 254 17.50 12.19 0.93
CA ALA A 254 16.89 11.05 0.27
C ALA A 254 17.50 10.80 -1.12
N GLU A 255 17.66 11.85 -1.94
CA GLU A 255 18.28 11.73 -3.27
C GLU A 255 19.70 11.15 -3.18
N LYS A 256 20.53 11.67 -2.25
CA LYS A 256 21.89 11.17 -2.00
C LYS A 256 21.94 9.72 -1.53
N ASN A 257 20.89 9.25 -0.86
CA ASN A 257 20.86 7.95 -0.20
C ASN A 257 19.86 6.96 -0.82
N SER A 258 19.37 7.22 -2.04
CA SER A 258 18.38 6.36 -2.72
C SER A 258 19.00 5.21 -3.52
N ALA A 259 20.33 5.16 -3.66
CA ALA A 259 21.00 4.08 -4.37
C ALA A 259 20.91 2.76 -3.61
N PRO A 260 20.86 1.60 -4.30
CA PRO A 260 20.76 0.27 -3.68
C PRO A 260 21.94 -0.11 -2.78
N ASP A 261 23.10 0.52 -2.97
CA ASP A 261 24.34 0.33 -2.21
C ASP A 261 24.63 1.48 -1.22
N SER A 262 23.64 2.33 -0.95
CA SER A 262 23.79 3.44 0.00
C SER A 262 24.24 2.94 1.38
N PRO A 263 25.24 3.59 2.02
CA PRO A 263 25.64 3.28 3.39
C PRO A 263 24.52 3.53 4.42
N ASN A 264 23.51 4.31 4.05
CA ASN A 264 22.35 4.62 4.88
C ASN A 264 21.08 3.82 4.46
N ILE A 265 21.27 2.68 3.78
CA ILE A 265 20.15 1.85 3.29
C ILE A 265 19.32 1.29 4.45
N SER A 266 19.92 1.10 5.62
CA SER A 266 19.26 0.61 6.85
C SER A 266 18.32 1.62 7.49
N LEU A 267 18.41 2.90 7.13
CA LEU A 267 17.57 3.97 7.71
C LEU A 267 16.32 4.18 6.87
N TRP A 268 15.19 3.94 7.48
CA TRP A 268 13.86 4.29 6.96
C TRP A 268 13.27 5.43 7.79
N ASN A 269 12.54 6.34 7.15
CA ASN A 269 11.90 7.46 7.84
C ASN A 269 10.56 7.84 7.22
N LEU A 270 9.74 8.51 8.03
CA LEU A 270 8.48 9.14 7.68
C LEU A 270 8.46 10.56 8.25
N LEU A 271 8.53 11.56 7.39
CA LEU A 271 8.32 12.96 7.76
C LEU A 271 6.85 13.31 7.57
N MET A 272 6.20 13.77 8.63
CA MET A 272 4.82 14.26 8.61
C MET A 272 4.75 15.72 8.99
N VAL A 273 4.05 16.50 8.18
CA VAL A 273 3.76 17.89 8.38
C VAL A 273 2.25 18.01 8.62
N SER A 274 1.85 18.15 9.87
CA SER A 274 0.46 18.44 10.24
C SER A 274 0.17 19.92 10.11
N ARG A 275 -1.08 20.27 9.84
CA ARG A 275 -1.48 21.68 9.87
C ARG A 275 -1.23 22.31 11.24
N VAL A 276 -0.90 23.60 11.26
CA VAL A 276 -0.54 24.37 12.46
C VAL A 276 -1.58 24.24 13.60
N LYS A 277 -2.86 24.07 13.28
CA LYS A 277 -3.93 23.86 14.26
C LYS A 277 -4.07 22.41 14.73
N ALA A 278 -3.44 21.46 14.07
CA ALA A 278 -3.65 20.02 14.28
C ALA A 278 -2.45 19.30 14.90
N GLY A 279 -1.27 19.90 14.85
CA GLY A 279 -0.07 19.30 15.40
C GLY A 279 1.22 19.96 14.91
N ASN A 280 2.32 19.24 15.04
CA ASN A 280 3.66 19.67 14.71
C ASN A 280 4.19 19.04 13.42
N ILE A 281 5.41 19.42 13.03
CA ILE A 281 6.20 18.71 12.03
C ILE A 281 6.94 17.61 12.78
N VAL A 282 6.70 16.35 12.41
CA VAL A 282 7.27 15.18 13.10
C VAL A 282 8.02 14.31 12.12
N ILE A 283 9.29 14.02 12.43
CA ILE A 283 10.04 12.95 11.80
C ILE A 283 10.07 11.74 12.73
N ARG A 284 9.80 10.57 12.17
CA ARG A 284 9.99 9.29 12.84
C ARG A 284 10.64 8.30 11.89
N GLY A 285 11.27 7.31 12.44
CA GLY A 285 11.91 6.30 11.60
C GLY A 285 12.55 5.20 12.42
N LEU A 286 13.26 4.36 11.72
CA LEU A 286 14.05 3.30 12.30
C LEU A 286 15.34 3.07 11.52
N THR A 287 16.29 2.43 12.18
CA THR A 287 17.45 1.80 11.53
C THR A 287 17.62 0.38 12.03
N THR A 288 18.03 -0.50 11.12
CA THR A 288 18.42 -1.88 11.43
C THR A 288 19.94 -2.02 11.65
N ALA A 289 20.68 -0.91 11.65
CA ALA A 289 22.13 -0.92 11.92
C ALA A 289 22.40 -1.51 13.30
N ALA A 290 23.19 -2.60 13.35
CA ALA A 290 23.54 -3.27 14.60
C ALA A 290 24.46 -2.41 15.47
N GLU A 291 25.37 -1.66 14.82
CA GLU A 291 26.31 -0.75 15.44
C GLU A 291 26.17 0.66 14.87
N GLY A 292 26.42 1.67 15.69
CA GLY A 292 26.41 3.06 15.27
C GLY A 292 25.03 3.62 14.92
N ALA A 293 23.93 2.97 15.32
CA ALA A 293 22.56 3.42 15.08
C ALA A 293 22.35 4.86 15.55
N ASP A 294 22.76 5.22 16.77
CA ASP A 294 22.62 6.59 17.29
C ASP A 294 23.38 7.60 16.44
N ARG A 295 24.63 7.28 16.04
CA ARG A 295 25.45 8.17 15.17
C ARG A 295 24.79 8.37 13.80
N GLN A 296 24.20 7.30 13.23
CA GLN A 296 23.47 7.39 11.94
C GLN A 296 22.25 8.29 12.08
N ILE A 297 21.46 8.11 13.14
CA ILE A 297 20.27 8.94 13.43
C ILE A 297 20.67 10.40 13.66
N ASP A 298 21.71 10.66 14.48
CA ASP A 298 22.18 12.01 14.77
C ASP A 298 22.70 12.72 13.51
N ALA A 299 23.47 12.02 12.67
CA ALA A 299 23.95 12.56 11.40
C ALA A 299 22.79 12.88 10.45
N TYR A 300 21.76 12.02 10.42
CA TYR A 300 20.55 12.28 9.65
C TYR A 300 19.81 13.51 10.15
N LEU A 301 19.47 13.60 11.44
CA LEU A 301 18.77 14.74 12.04
C LEU A 301 19.56 16.05 11.90
N ALA A 302 20.88 16.01 12.06
CA ALA A 302 21.75 17.14 11.83
C ALA A 302 21.68 17.63 10.37
N SER A 303 21.67 16.70 9.40
CA SER A 303 21.55 17.04 7.99
C SER A 303 20.23 17.71 7.64
N LEU A 304 19.12 17.32 8.30
CA LEU A 304 17.83 17.98 8.12
C LEU A 304 17.82 19.41 8.66
N SER A 305 18.50 19.61 9.76
CA SER A 305 18.51 20.89 10.51
C SER A 305 19.57 21.88 10.01
N GLU A 306 20.35 21.53 9.01
CA GLU A 306 21.40 22.41 8.48
C GLU A 306 20.82 23.76 7.98
N GLY A 307 21.12 24.85 8.68
CA GLY A 307 20.56 26.17 8.41
C GLY A 307 19.05 26.32 8.66
N ALA A 308 18.42 25.34 9.31
CA ALA A 308 17.05 25.36 9.80
C ALA A 308 17.05 25.26 11.35
N ALA A 309 15.88 25.39 11.97
CA ALA A 309 15.76 25.18 13.41
C ALA A 309 16.11 23.73 13.79
N PRO A 310 16.77 23.50 14.92
CA PRO A 310 17.00 22.14 15.41
C PRO A 310 15.67 21.50 15.87
N PRO A 311 15.54 20.18 15.76
CA PRO A 311 14.37 19.48 16.28
C PRO A 311 14.37 19.49 17.81
N LYS A 312 13.16 19.38 18.36
CA LYS A 312 12.90 19.17 19.79
C LYS A 312 12.47 17.72 20.05
N ASN A 313 12.38 17.37 21.33
CA ASN A 313 11.77 16.11 21.81
C ASN A 313 12.35 14.88 21.10
N ARG A 314 13.68 14.86 20.89
CA ARG A 314 14.36 13.69 20.31
C ARG A 314 14.21 12.48 21.24
N GLN A 315 13.65 11.43 20.72
CA GLN A 315 13.50 10.13 21.38
C GLN A 315 14.17 9.06 20.54
N VAL A 316 14.86 8.14 21.17
CA VAL A 316 15.47 6.96 20.54
C VAL A 316 15.19 5.76 21.43
N SER A 317 14.77 4.67 20.82
CA SER A 317 14.45 3.44 21.55
C SER A 317 14.92 2.22 20.78
N LYS A 318 15.49 1.25 21.46
CA LYS A 318 15.83 -0.04 20.88
C LYS A 318 14.74 -1.05 21.23
N LEU A 319 14.17 -1.70 20.21
CA LEU A 319 13.07 -2.64 20.31
C LEU A 319 13.41 -3.94 19.60
N SER A 320 12.76 -5.04 19.98
CA SER A 320 12.75 -6.23 19.12
C SER A 320 12.01 -5.92 17.80
N TRP A 321 12.42 -6.59 16.72
CA TRP A 321 11.72 -6.42 15.44
C TRP A 321 10.22 -6.74 15.56
N LEU A 322 9.87 -7.85 16.22
CA LEU A 322 8.48 -8.29 16.29
C LEU A 322 7.62 -7.32 17.10
N ASP A 323 8.09 -6.82 18.25
CA ASP A 323 7.35 -5.86 19.06
C ASP A 323 7.05 -4.59 18.25
N PHE A 324 8.03 -4.10 17.51
CA PHE A 324 7.83 -2.96 16.62
C PHE A 324 6.87 -3.29 15.48
N ALA A 325 7.07 -4.39 14.77
CA ALA A 325 6.27 -4.74 13.60
C ALA A 325 4.78 -4.95 13.92
N LEU A 326 4.47 -5.37 15.14
CA LEU A 326 3.09 -5.55 15.63
C LEU A 326 2.46 -4.26 16.21
N ASN A 327 3.27 -3.30 16.61
CA ASN A 327 2.80 -2.01 17.14
C ASN A 327 3.72 -0.86 16.70
N PRO A 328 3.82 -0.59 15.39
CA PRO A 328 4.70 0.45 14.88
C PRO A 328 4.15 1.84 15.18
N PHE A 329 4.98 2.72 15.74
CA PHE A 329 4.62 4.12 15.99
C PHE A 329 3.19 4.31 16.54
N PRO A 330 2.93 3.91 17.81
CA PRO A 330 1.57 3.91 18.37
C PRO A 330 0.88 5.28 18.36
N ASP A 331 1.66 6.37 18.37
CA ASP A 331 1.18 7.75 18.25
C ASP A 331 0.64 8.10 16.85
N LEU A 332 0.98 7.30 15.84
CA LEU A 332 0.51 7.48 14.47
C LEU A 332 -0.59 6.47 14.09
N PHE A 333 -0.36 5.19 14.39
CA PHE A 333 -1.24 4.10 13.96
C PHE A 333 -2.18 3.60 15.08
N GLY A 334 -1.95 4.01 16.32
CA GLY A 334 -2.77 3.66 17.49
C GLY A 334 -4.04 4.51 17.67
N GLY A 335 -4.48 5.21 16.63
CA GLY A 335 -5.67 6.04 16.65
C GLY A 335 -6.98 5.27 16.92
N PRO A 336 -8.13 5.95 16.93
CA PRO A 336 -9.41 5.33 17.29
C PRO A 336 -9.68 4.06 16.49
N THR A 337 -9.98 2.96 17.16
CA THR A 337 -10.28 1.65 16.54
C THR A 337 -11.49 1.68 15.61
N GLY A 338 -12.25 2.78 15.59
CA GLY A 338 -13.42 3.00 14.74
C GLY A 338 -13.11 3.39 13.29
N GLY A 339 -11.85 3.69 12.97
CA GLY A 339 -11.46 4.23 11.66
C GLY A 339 -11.89 5.70 11.47
N VAL A 340 -11.37 6.33 10.44
CA VAL A 340 -11.68 7.71 10.06
C VAL A 340 -12.14 7.75 8.61
N SER A 341 -12.91 8.75 8.24
CA SER A 341 -13.14 9.09 6.84
C SER A 341 -11.90 9.81 6.32
N THR A 342 -11.37 9.38 5.18
CA THR A 342 -10.14 9.98 4.65
C THR A 342 -10.12 10.04 3.13
N LYS A 343 -9.37 11.01 2.59
CA LYS A 343 -8.90 11.05 1.21
C LYS A 343 -7.39 11.16 1.21
N VAL A 344 -6.75 10.24 0.54
CA VAL A 344 -5.31 10.21 0.32
C VAL A 344 -5.04 10.48 -1.16
N LYS A 345 -4.05 11.31 -1.45
CA LYS A 345 -3.54 11.57 -2.80
C LYS A 345 -2.02 11.45 -2.74
N ASP A 346 -1.49 10.41 -3.35
CA ASP A 346 -0.06 10.13 -3.32
C ASP A 346 0.68 10.53 -4.60
N ALA A 347 1.99 10.57 -4.51
CA ALA A 347 2.90 10.66 -5.64
C ALA A 347 4.24 10.00 -5.30
N LEU A 348 4.75 9.21 -6.21
CA LEU A 348 6.10 8.66 -6.14
C LEU A 348 7.09 9.64 -6.77
N LEU A 349 7.95 10.22 -5.93
CA LEU A 349 8.89 11.27 -6.32
C LEU A 349 10.26 10.68 -6.69
N LYS A 350 10.79 11.06 -7.85
CA LYS A 350 12.14 10.71 -8.31
C LYS A 350 13.18 11.74 -7.86
N ARG A 351 12.73 12.95 -7.56
CA ARG A 351 13.57 14.10 -7.14
C ARG A 351 12.92 14.82 -5.96
N PRO A 352 13.69 15.60 -5.19
CA PRO A 352 13.15 16.50 -4.17
C PRO A 352 12.11 17.46 -4.74
N LEU A 353 11.19 17.91 -3.89
CA LEU A 353 10.27 18.98 -4.24
C LEU A 353 11.06 20.27 -4.60
N SER A 354 10.56 21.00 -5.59
CA SER A 354 11.04 22.35 -5.91
C SER A 354 10.69 23.35 -4.81
N ASP A 355 11.38 24.48 -4.78
CA ASP A 355 11.10 25.57 -3.82
C ASP A 355 9.66 26.07 -3.92
N ARG A 356 9.10 26.15 -5.15
CA ARG A 356 7.69 26.46 -5.37
C ARG A 356 6.77 25.47 -4.66
N GLN A 357 7.02 24.20 -4.85
CA GLN A 357 6.21 23.15 -4.21
C GLN A 357 6.32 23.17 -2.69
N ILE A 358 7.52 23.40 -2.15
CA ILE A 358 7.72 23.54 -0.70
C ILE A 358 6.97 24.76 -0.17
N ALA A 359 6.95 25.87 -0.91
CA ALA A 359 6.18 27.07 -0.54
C ALA A 359 4.67 26.79 -0.54
N VAL A 360 4.16 26.01 -1.51
CA VAL A 360 2.76 25.54 -1.53
C VAL A 360 2.45 24.69 -0.29
N VAL A 361 3.35 23.74 0.08
CA VAL A 361 3.16 22.94 1.31
C VAL A 361 3.09 23.86 2.53
N TYR A 362 4.00 24.83 2.67
CA TYR A 362 4.01 25.77 3.78
C TYR A 362 2.69 26.54 3.87
N ASP A 363 2.21 27.11 2.75
CA ASP A 363 0.96 27.86 2.70
C ASP A 363 -0.23 27.01 3.17
N TYR A 364 -0.40 25.80 2.60
CA TYR A 364 -1.52 24.91 2.97
C TYR A 364 -1.46 24.42 4.41
N MET A 365 -0.28 24.28 4.98
CA MET A 365 -0.12 23.83 6.37
C MET A 365 -0.32 24.97 7.38
N THR A 366 -0.04 26.21 7.00
CA THR A 366 -0.06 27.36 7.94
C THR A 366 -1.28 28.28 7.80
N ARG A 367 -1.93 28.32 6.61
CA ARG A 367 -3.09 29.19 6.37
C ARG A 367 -4.27 28.82 7.29
N THR A 368 -5.03 29.85 7.70
CA THR A 368 -6.09 29.71 8.69
C THR A 368 -7.51 29.84 8.15
N ASP A 369 -7.64 30.18 6.86
CA ASP A 369 -8.93 30.39 6.15
C ASP A 369 -9.67 29.07 5.84
N HIS A 370 -8.98 27.93 5.93
CA HIS A 370 -9.58 26.60 5.81
C HIS A 370 -9.51 25.86 7.15
N ASP A 371 -10.64 25.46 7.69
CA ASP A 371 -10.72 24.73 8.95
C ASP A 371 -10.84 23.21 8.70
N VAL A 372 -9.77 22.61 8.18
CA VAL A 372 -9.63 21.15 7.94
C VAL A 372 -8.67 20.58 8.99
N MET A 373 -9.21 19.98 10.04
CA MET A 373 -8.42 19.48 11.17
C MET A 373 -7.50 18.32 10.79
N GLY A 374 -7.96 17.38 9.97
CA GLY A 374 -7.18 16.20 9.55
C GLY A 374 -6.28 16.42 8.33
N GLY A 375 -5.97 17.69 7.98
CA GLY A 375 -5.07 18.01 6.87
C GLY A 375 -3.61 17.74 7.23
N ALA A 376 -2.93 16.95 6.39
CA ALA A 376 -1.52 16.61 6.57
C ALA A 376 -0.82 16.39 5.24
N PHE A 377 0.50 16.49 5.29
CA PHE A 377 1.41 16.20 4.19
C PHE A 377 2.56 15.33 4.70
N GLY A 378 3.05 14.39 3.91
CA GLY A 378 4.12 13.52 4.39
C GLY A 378 4.95 12.88 3.29
N PHE A 379 6.12 12.36 3.70
CA PHE A 379 7.03 11.58 2.89
C PHE A 379 7.40 10.31 3.62
N ALA A 380 7.13 9.15 3.04
CA ALA A 380 7.72 7.88 3.45
C ALA A 380 8.96 7.57 2.61
N SER A 381 9.98 7.00 3.24
CA SER A 381 11.20 6.56 2.54
C SER A 381 10.89 5.51 1.49
N TYR A 382 11.42 5.71 0.30
CA TYR A 382 11.39 4.76 -0.82
C TYR A 382 12.83 4.56 -1.36
N GLY A 383 13.00 3.94 -2.52
CA GLY A 383 14.33 3.78 -3.13
C GLY A 383 15.13 2.60 -2.56
N GLY A 384 16.46 2.72 -2.56
CA GLY A 384 17.32 1.61 -2.14
C GLY A 384 17.14 0.38 -3.04
N ARG A 385 16.96 -0.80 -2.45
CA ARG A 385 16.78 -2.07 -3.20
C ARG A 385 15.53 -2.10 -4.08
N ILE A 386 14.53 -1.27 -3.83
CA ILE A 386 13.38 -1.12 -4.74
C ILE A 386 13.88 -0.71 -6.13
N ASN A 387 14.84 0.24 -6.18
CA ASN A 387 15.38 0.78 -7.41
C ASN A 387 16.42 -0.14 -8.11
N ALA A 388 16.76 -1.28 -7.49
CA ALA A 388 17.62 -2.28 -8.11
C ALA A 388 16.89 -3.19 -9.11
N VAL A 389 15.55 -3.21 -9.08
CA VAL A 389 14.72 -4.07 -9.92
C VAL A 389 14.25 -3.29 -11.14
N ALA A 390 14.35 -3.88 -12.32
CA ALA A 390 13.90 -3.23 -13.56
C ALA A 390 12.37 -3.02 -13.57
N PRO A 391 11.84 -1.88 -14.05
CA PRO A 391 10.40 -1.55 -14.02
C PRO A 391 9.49 -2.59 -14.67
N GLY A 392 9.97 -3.34 -15.68
CA GLY A 392 9.21 -4.40 -16.35
C GLY A 392 9.36 -5.79 -15.76
N ALA A 393 10.25 -5.99 -14.77
CA ALA A 393 10.47 -7.31 -14.16
C ALA A 393 9.25 -7.75 -13.33
N THR A 394 8.55 -6.80 -12.73
CA THR A 394 7.28 -6.97 -12.02
C THR A 394 6.23 -6.01 -12.58
N ALA A 395 4.98 -6.15 -12.21
CA ALA A 395 3.93 -5.21 -12.60
C ALA A 395 4.04 -3.86 -11.87
N SER A 396 4.74 -3.81 -10.72
CA SER A 396 5.09 -2.56 -10.02
C SER A 396 6.16 -1.81 -10.83
N ALA A 397 5.73 -0.79 -11.57
CA ALA A 397 6.56 -0.06 -12.53
C ALA A 397 7.45 1.02 -11.88
N GLN A 398 7.15 1.47 -10.67
CA GLN A 398 7.82 2.57 -9.98
C GLN A 398 9.09 2.08 -9.28
N ARG A 399 10.21 2.14 -10.01
CA ARG A 399 11.51 1.60 -9.60
C ARG A 399 12.64 2.65 -9.61
N SER A 400 12.26 3.95 -9.57
CA SER A 400 13.24 5.05 -9.58
C SER A 400 12.91 6.17 -8.58
N SER A 401 12.03 5.92 -7.65
CA SER A 401 11.58 6.91 -6.67
C SER A 401 12.50 6.98 -5.45
N ILE A 402 12.51 8.15 -4.80
CA ILE A 402 13.20 8.40 -3.54
C ILE A 402 12.21 8.50 -2.36
N PHE A 403 10.94 8.87 -2.66
CA PHE A 403 9.86 9.00 -1.69
C PHE A 403 8.54 8.48 -2.24
N ASP A 404 7.71 7.95 -1.35
CA ASP A 404 6.27 7.97 -1.45
C ASP A 404 5.75 9.20 -0.66
N MET A 405 5.13 10.14 -1.36
CA MET A 405 4.63 11.39 -0.83
C MET A 405 3.10 11.37 -0.81
N ALA A 406 2.48 11.81 0.29
CA ALA A 406 1.03 11.86 0.40
C ALA A 406 0.51 13.21 0.90
N CYS A 407 -0.58 13.68 0.25
CA CYS A 407 -1.47 14.71 0.77
C CYS A 407 -2.70 14.03 1.35
N ASN A 408 -3.01 14.29 2.61
CA ASN A 408 -4.09 13.63 3.34
C ASN A 408 -5.10 14.64 3.88
N ALA A 409 -6.37 14.29 3.83
CA ALA A 409 -7.41 14.91 4.63
C ALA A 409 -8.20 13.83 5.35
N GLY A 410 -8.41 14.00 6.66
CA GLY A 410 -9.22 13.09 7.47
C GLY A 410 -10.32 13.85 8.19
N TRP A 411 -11.46 13.21 8.45
CA TRP A 411 -12.57 13.79 9.19
C TRP A 411 -13.38 12.71 9.90
N LEU A 412 -14.03 13.09 10.98
CA LEU A 412 -14.93 12.23 11.77
C LEU A 412 -16.40 12.56 11.49
N ASP A 413 -16.73 13.86 11.35
CA ASP A 413 -18.09 14.30 11.05
C ASP A 413 -18.33 14.25 9.53
N PRO A 414 -19.32 13.51 9.04
CA PRO A 414 -19.68 13.47 7.61
C PRO A 414 -19.96 14.86 7.00
N ALA A 415 -20.41 15.84 7.79
CA ALA A 415 -20.61 17.22 7.33
C ALA A 415 -19.31 17.90 6.87
N GLU A 416 -18.15 17.44 7.36
CA GLU A 416 -16.83 17.95 6.99
C GLU A 416 -16.30 17.40 5.66
N GLU A 417 -16.96 16.38 5.07
CA GLU A 417 -16.46 15.68 3.89
C GLU A 417 -16.17 16.63 2.73
N LYS A 418 -17.17 17.43 2.33
CA LYS A 418 -17.01 18.33 1.18
C LYS A 418 -15.85 19.29 1.36
N LYS A 419 -15.72 19.90 2.52
CA LYS A 419 -14.66 20.85 2.84
C LYS A 419 -13.28 20.17 2.82
N SER A 420 -13.18 18.97 3.38
CA SER A 420 -11.95 18.18 3.42
C SER A 420 -11.50 17.74 2.02
N LEU A 421 -12.43 17.29 1.19
CA LEU A 421 -12.15 16.93 -0.21
C LEU A 421 -11.72 18.14 -1.05
N ASP A 422 -12.43 19.25 -0.94
CA ASP A 422 -12.09 20.47 -1.67
C ASP A 422 -10.68 20.96 -1.31
N TRP A 423 -10.34 20.90 -0.03
CA TRP A 423 -9.02 21.30 0.46
C TRP A 423 -7.91 20.40 -0.08
N VAL A 424 -8.00 19.05 0.06
CA VAL A 424 -6.93 18.14 -0.37
C VAL A 424 -6.77 18.13 -1.89
N ARG A 425 -7.87 18.27 -2.63
CA ARG A 425 -7.87 18.38 -4.09
C ARG A 425 -7.22 19.69 -4.56
N ALA A 426 -7.53 20.81 -3.91
CA ALA A 426 -6.90 22.10 -4.20
C ALA A 426 -5.41 22.08 -3.89
N PHE A 427 -5.03 21.53 -2.73
CA PHE A 427 -3.64 21.40 -2.32
C PHE A 427 -2.84 20.56 -3.32
N TYR A 428 -3.31 19.37 -3.66
CA TYR A 428 -2.64 18.48 -4.61
C TYR A 428 -2.52 19.10 -6.00
N ARG A 429 -3.60 19.72 -6.51
CA ARG A 429 -3.59 20.41 -7.79
C ARG A 429 -2.57 21.55 -7.84
N GLU A 430 -2.47 22.34 -6.79
CA GLU A 430 -1.50 23.45 -6.73
C GLU A 430 -0.08 22.92 -6.60
N LEU A 431 0.15 21.86 -5.82
CA LEU A 431 1.44 21.21 -5.70
C LEU A 431 1.99 20.76 -7.05
N PHE A 432 1.12 20.23 -7.91
CA PHE A 432 1.45 19.72 -9.25
C PHE A 432 0.96 20.62 -10.40
N ALA A 433 0.85 21.94 -10.16
CA ALA A 433 0.33 22.88 -11.17
C ALA A 433 1.11 22.84 -12.49
N ASP A 434 2.43 22.62 -12.42
CA ASP A 434 3.30 22.58 -13.60
C ASP A 434 3.10 21.33 -14.49
N SER A 435 2.33 20.34 -14.01
CA SER A 435 2.05 19.07 -14.71
C SER A 435 0.55 18.76 -14.83
N GLY A 436 -0.29 19.80 -14.86
CA GLY A 436 -1.74 19.64 -15.02
C GLY A 436 -2.48 19.22 -13.76
N GLY A 437 -1.90 19.50 -12.58
CA GLY A 437 -2.49 19.25 -11.28
C GLY A 437 -2.29 17.83 -10.73
N VAL A 438 -1.45 17.03 -11.37
CA VAL A 438 -1.17 15.61 -11.04
C VAL A 438 0.30 15.26 -11.32
N PRO A 439 0.90 14.23 -10.66
CA PRO A 439 2.32 13.87 -10.80
C PRO A 439 2.57 13.07 -12.08
N VAL A 440 2.54 13.72 -13.23
CA VAL A 440 2.78 13.07 -14.53
C VAL A 440 4.14 12.36 -14.54
N PRO A 441 4.20 11.04 -14.84
CA PRO A 441 5.46 10.32 -14.93
C PRO A 441 6.46 10.97 -15.88
N GLY A 442 7.69 11.17 -15.42
CA GLY A 442 8.75 11.84 -16.16
C GLY A 442 10.04 11.92 -15.35
N ASP A 443 10.76 13.05 -15.47
CA ASP A 443 12.04 13.24 -14.77
C ASP A 443 11.89 13.45 -13.26
N ALA A 444 10.79 14.09 -12.83
CA ALA A 444 10.57 14.44 -11.42
C ALA A 444 9.70 13.41 -10.68
N TYR A 445 8.77 12.75 -11.39
CA TYR A 445 7.77 11.88 -10.81
C TYR A 445 7.79 10.50 -11.46
N ASP A 446 7.45 9.49 -10.67
CA ASP A 446 7.31 8.09 -11.12
C ASP A 446 5.83 7.68 -11.23
N GLY A 447 4.92 8.61 -11.00
CA GLY A 447 3.48 8.38 -10.96
C GLY A 447 2.96 8.24 -9.54
N ALA A 448 2.09 7.25 -9.32
CA ALA A 448 1.41 6.99 -8.05
C ALA A 448 1.44 5.49 -7.71
N PHE A 449 1.21 5.15 -6.45
CA PHE A 449 1.22 3.78 -5.96
C PHE A 449 -0.20 3.18 -5.93
N ILE A 450 -0.41 2.03 -6.58
CA ILE A 450 -1.76 1.47 -6.75
C ILE A 450 -2.42 1.02 -5.44
N ASN A 451 -1.67 0.76 -4.37
CA ASN A 451 -2.24 0.51 -3.05
C ASN A 451 -2.76 1.78 -2.35
N HIS A 452 -2.42 2.96 -2.90
CA HIS A 452 -3.02 4.25 -2.58
C HIS A 452 -3.89 4.73 -3.75
N PRO A 453 -4.97 4.01 -4.10
CA PRO A 453 -5.77 4.36 -5.26
C PRO A 453 -6.44 5.73 -5.08
N ASP A 454 -6.49 6.50 -6.15
CA ASP A 454 -7.13 7.81 -6.22
C ASP A 454 -7.97 7.91 -7.49
N ILE A 455 -9.29 7.81 -7.35
CA ILE A 455 -10.22 7.90 -8.50
C ILE A 455 -10.20 9.27 -9.18
N ASP A 456 -9.73 10.31 -8.49
CA ASP A 456 -9.62 11.65 -9.04
C ASP A 456 -8.64 11.70 -10.24
N LEU A 457 -7.68 10.77 -10.33
CA LEU A 457 -6.77 10.65 -11.49
C LEU A 457 -7.49 10.24 -12.78
N ALA A 458 -8.66 9.62 -12.66
CA ALA A 458 -9.51 9.27 -13.80
C ALA A 458 -10.54 10.37 -14.14
N ASP A 459 -10.68 11.39 -13.30
CA ASP A 459 -11.63 12.50 -13.52
C ASP A 459 -10.97 13.62 -14.34
N PRO A 460 -11.41 13.88 -15.58
CA PRO A 460 -10.84 14.95 -16.41
C PRO A 460 -11.09 16.36 -15.87
N SER A 461 -11.98 16.52 -14.89
CA SER A 461 -12.14 17.80 -14.18
C SER A 461 -11.03 18.09 -13.18
N LEU A 462 -10.37 17.05 -12.67
CA LEU A 462 -9.30 17.11 -11.66
C LEU A 462 -7.92 16.81 -12.28
N ASN A 463 -7.82 15.85 -13.17
CA ASN A 463 -6.62 15.56 -13.96
C ASN A 463 -6.63 16.36 -15.27
N LYS A 464 -5.91 17.48 -15.31
CA LYS A 464 -5.80 18.35 -16.50
C LYS A 464 -4.58 18.05 -17.38
N SER A 465 -3.81 17.02 -17.06
CA SER A 465 -2.58 16.68 -17.79
C SER A 465 -2.82 16.07 -19.18
N GLY A 466 -4.01 15.55 -19.43
CA GLY A 466 -4.31 14.74 -20.62
C GLY A 466 -3.72 13.32 -20.58
N VAL A 467 -3.02 12.94 -19.50
CA VAL A 467 -2.44 11.61 -19.32
C VAL A 467 -3.48 10.70 -18.66
N SER A 468 -3.61 9.46 -19.18
CA SER A 468 -4.54 8.47 -18.62
C SER A 468 -4.16 8.09 -17.19
N TRP A 469 -5.17 7.86 -16.33
CA TRP A 469 -4.97 7.37 -14.98
C TRP A 469 -4.11 6.10 -14.90
N SER A 470 -4.22 5.23 -15.87
CA SER A 470 -3.44 3.97 -15.93
C SER A 470 -1.94 4.19 -16.09
N THR A 471 -1.53 5.31 -16.70
CA THR A 471 -0.12 5.67 -16.85
C THR A 471 0.52 6.03 -15.51
N PHE A 472 -0.22 6.63 -14.58
CA PHE A 472 0.30 6.96 -13.25
C PHE A 472 0.64 5.72 -12.43
N TYR A 473 -0.16 4.65 -12.56
CA TYR A 473 0.02 3.42 -11.79
C TYR A 473 0.89 2.36 -12.48
N TYR A 474 0.78 2.25 -13.82
CA TYR A 474 1.34 1.09 -14.52
C TYR A 474 2.36 1.44 -15.60
N ARG A 475 2.46 2.71 -16.01
CA ARG A 475 3.41 3.18 -17.01
C ARG A 475 3.40 2.28 -18.27
N GLU A 476 4.57 1.84 -18.73
CA GLU A 476 4.76 0.96 -19.90
C GLU A 476 4.27 -0.47 -19.66
N ASN A 477 3.95 -0.86 -18.43
CA ASN A 477 3.42 -2.17 -18.07
C ASN A 477 1.92 -2.35 -18.42
N TYR A 478 1.18 -1.25 -18.60
CA TYR A 478 -0.27 -1.30 -18.81
C TYR A 478 -0.71 -2.12 -20.04
N PRO A 479 -0.07 -2.05 -21.22
CA PRO A 479 -0.44 -2.88 -22.37
C PRO A 479 -0.35 -4.39 -22.09
N ARG A 480 0.66 -4.82 -21.32
CA ARG A 480 0.79 -6.23 -20.91
C ARG A 480 -0.31 -6.62 -19.93
N LEU A 481 -0.62 -5.79 -18.96
CA LEU A 481 -1.72 -6.02 -18.01
C LEU A 481 -3.06 -6.16 -18.73
N ARG A 482 -3.34 -5.35 -19.75
CA ARG A 482 -4.55 -5.45 -20.57
C ARG A 482 -4.69 -6.79 -21.28
N LYS A 483 -3.61 -7.30 -21.86
CA LYS A 483 -3.59 -8.63 -22.51
C LYS A 483 -3.89 -9.73 -21.50
N ILE A 484 -3.30 -9.65 -20.31
CA ILE A 484 -3.52 -10.62 -19.22
C ILE A 484 -4.98 -10.55 -18.75
N LYS A 485 -5.51 -9.34 -18.58
CA LYS A 485 -6.93 -9.14 -18.22
C LYS A 485 -7.85 -9.81 -19.25
N GLY A 486 -7.64 -9.59 -20.54
CA GLY A 486 -8.43 -10.22 -21.61
C GLY A 486 -8.34 -11.75 -21.61
N LYS A 487 -7.19 -12.32 -21.18
CA LYS A 487 -7.00 -13.77 -21.09
C LYS A 487 -7.67 -14.40 -19.87
N TYR A 488 -7.58 -13.79 -18.68
CA TYR A 488 -7.97 -14.39 -17.40
C TYR A 488 -9.28 -13.87 -16.83
N ASP A 489 -9.80 -12.78 -17.36
CA ASP A 489 -11.14 -12.25 -17.05
C ASP A 489 -11.81 -11.67 -18.31
N PRO A 490 -12.03 -12.50 -19.34
CA PRO A 490 -12.58 -12.06 -20.63
C PRO A 490 -14.00 -11.50 -20.53
N LYS A 491 -14.74 -11.83 -19.49
CA LYS A 491 -16.09 -11.34 -19.20
C LYS A 491 -16.09 -10.08 -18.31
N ASN A 492 -14.93 -9.60 -17.89
CA ASN A 492 -14.77 -8.44 -16.99
C ASN A 492 -15.60 -8.58 -15.71
N VAL A 493 -15.58 -9.76 -15.11
CA VAL A 493 -16.27 -10.08 -13.84
C VAL A 493 -15.65 -9.28 -12.69
N PHE A 494 -14.32 -9.19 -12.67
CA PHE A 494 -13.55 -8.52 -11.62
C PHE A 494 -13.24 -7.07 -12.04
N ARG A 495 -14.08 -6.12 -11.59
CA ARG A 495 -13.95 -4.73 -11.99
C ARG A 495 -14.26 -3.75 -10.86
N HIS A 496 -13.60 -2.61 -10.91
CA HIS A 496 -13.80 -1.43 -10.07
C HIS A 496 -13.44 -0.16 -10.88
N PRO A 497 -13.68 1.06 -10.38
CA PRO A 497 -13.48 2.30 -11.16
C PRO A 497 -12.08 2.47 -11.78
N LEU A 498 -11.02 1.96 -11.14
CA LEU A 498 -9.65 1.97 -11.67
C LEU A 498 -9.19 0.55 -12.09
N SER A 499 -10.09 -0.32 -12.51
CA SER A 499 -9.70 -1.65 -12.97
C SER A 499 -9.08 -1.61 -14.37
N ILE A 500 -8.12 -2.51 -14.57
CA ILE A 500 -7.46 -2.73 -15.86
C ILE A 500 -8.52 -3.16 -16.87
N GLN A 501 -8.54 -2.52 -18.03
CA GLN A 501 -9.46 -2.81 -19.11
C GLN A 501 -8.85 -3.88 -20.04
N GLY A 502 -9.57 -4.98 -20.29
CA GLY A 502 -9.15 -6.01 -21.25
C GLY A 502 -8.97 -5.47 -22.67
N MET A 503 -8.22 -6.19 -23.48
CA MET A 503 -8.08 -5.91 -24.93
C MET A 503 -9.10 -6.72 -25.69
#